data_1c9991e6d99a0a8b0ebd5f0cf6395d9e
#
_entry.id   1c9991e6d99a0a8b0ebd5f0cf6395d9e
#
_cell.length_a   1.000
_cell.length_b   1.000
_cell.length_c   1.000
_cell.angle_alpha   90.00
_cell.angle_beta   90.00
_cell.angle_gamma   90.00
#
_symmetry.space_group_name_H-M   'P 1'
#
loop_
_entity.id
_entity.type
_entity.pdbx_description
1 polymer ?
#
loop_
_entity_poly.entity_id
_entity_poly.type
_entity_poly.pdbx_seq_one_letter_code
_entity_poly.pdbx_strand_id
1 'polypeptide(L)'
;MLTTPKSYITFIGRIGKKNHQFPRHSCLLTSPFGRKAMQFFDTHAHIGLIYDDPIEQLRVIQQAKQAGVTRIVSINNSLHDFERVYPNLKALPGIYHAVGVAPSEVTNPGSNYIDKIEQYLSNPNVVAVGETGLDYFKQFGDKRSQIELFITQLELAQKHNLPVIIHNRDAGKDVFDVLSERIPDSGAILHCYSEDAAYAKKCLDMNIYFSFAGNLTYRNARNLHETIMNIPLDRILIETESPFMVPAEFRGKRTMPAYLTSTAKFLAEMLEMDLEELSQQLWKNSCKIFKLSEE
;
A
#
# COMPACT_ATOMS: atom_id res chain seq x y z
N MET A 1 8.69 68.44 24.49
CA MET A 1 10.10 68.26 24.17
C MET A 1 10.17 66.93 23.41
N LEU A 2 9.96 66.93 22.11
CA LEU A 2 10.88 67.08 20.99
C LEU A 2 12.12 66.19 21.16
N THR A 3 12.21 65.04 20.45
CA THR A 3 13.24 64.75 19.49
C THR A 3 12.83 63.61 18.57
N THR A 4 12.92 63.89 17.30
CA THR A 4 12.62 63.15 16.09
C THR A 4 13.84 62.28 15.62
N PRO A 5 13.75 61.61 14.47
CA PRO A 5 14.28 60.26 14.24
C PRO A 5 15.57 60.27 13.39
N LYS A 6 16.24 59.15 13.36
CA LYS A 6 17.31 58.90 12.39
C LYS A 6 16.88 57.85 11.35
N SER A 7 16.82 58.34 10.13
CA SER A 7 16.76 57.65 8.84
C SER A 7 17.90 56.64 8.67
N TYR A 8 17.61 55.45 8.14
CA TYR A 8 18.60 54.62 7.48
C TYR A 8 18.19 54.31 6.05
N ILE A 9 19.15 54.56 5.23
CA ILE A 9 19.18 54.64 3.78
C ILE A 9 18.95 53.26 3.14
N THR A 10 18.13 53.25 2.10
CA THR A 10 17.87 52.21 1.12
C THR A 10 19.14 51.82 0.37
N PHE A 11 19.48 50.53 0.33
CA PHE A 11 20.42 49.97 -0.65
C PHE A 11 19.65 49.01 -1.55
N ILE A 12 19.35 49.48 -2.75
CA ILE A 12 18.78 48.66 -3.84
C ILE A 12 19.96 48.02 -4.55
N GLY A 13 20.17 46.74 -4.27
CA GLY A 13 21.07 45.88 -5.05
C GLY A 13 20.29 45.13 -6.13
N ARG A 14 20.52 45.44 -7.41
CA ARG A 14 20.05 44.66 -8.56
C ARG A 14 20.57 43.25 -8.49
N ILE A 15 19.70 42.29 -8.35
CA ILE A 15 20.03 40.85 -8.55
C ILE A 15 19.60 40.48 -9.97
N GLY A 16 20.60 40.20 -10.79
CA GLY A 16 20.43 39.79 -12.17
C GLY A 16 19.71 38.44 -12.28
N LYS A 17 18.75 38.35 -13.19
CA LYS A 17 18.12 37.12 -13.64
C LYS A 17 19.17 36.20 -14.25
N LYS A 18 19.61 35.16 -13.54
CA LYS A 18 20.25 33.99 -14.13
C LYS A 18 19.20 32.92 -14.34
N ASN A 19 18.84 32.69 -15.59
CA ASN A 19 18.08 31.52 -16.02
C ASN A 19 18.93 30.26 -15.72
N HIS A 20 18.58 29.54 -14.66
CA HIS A 20 19.06 28.18 -14.48
C HIS A 20 18.03 27.24 -15.13
N GLN A 21 18.31 26.91 -16.39
CA GLN A 21 17.77 25.68 -16.99
C GLN A 21 18.30 24.49 -16.20
N PHE A 22 17.40 23.79 -15.51
CA PHE A 22 17.70 22.48 -14.96
C PHE A 22 17.81 21.48 -16.12
N PRO A 23 18.92 20.76 -16.25
CA PRO A 23 19.02 19.72 -17.24
C PRO A 23 18.02 18.60 -16.91
N ARG A 24 17.18 18.24 -17.88
CA ARG A 24 16.39 17.01 -17.87
C ARG A 24 17.35 15.83 -18.02
N HIS A 25 17.90 15.36 -16.93
CA HIS A 25 18.54 14.06 -16.91
C HIS A 25 17.52 13.06 -16.36
N SER A 26 16.97 12.26 -17.27
CA SER A 26 16.44 10.94 -16.95
C SER A 26 17.60 10.12 -16.41
N CYS A 27 17.76 10.09 -15.09
CA CYS A 27 18.75 9.24 -14.44
C CYS A 27 18.20 7.81 -14.48
N LEU A 28 18.51 7.08 -15.56
CA LEU A 28 18.50 5.64 -15.56
C LEU A 28 19.55 5.20 -14.55
N LEU A 29 19.10 4.72 -13.39
CA LEU A 29 19.94 4.09 -12.38
C LEU A 29 20.44 2.74 -12.93
N THR A 30 21.45 2.80 -13.78
CA THR A 30 22.21 1.61 -14.17
C THR A 30 23.39 1.49 -13.23
N SER A 31 23.50 0.34 -12.56
CA SER A 31 24.72 -0.11 -11.90
C SER A 31 25.88 -0.13 -12.91
N PRO A 32 27.14 0.12 -12.49
CA PRO A 32 28.31 0.07 -13.38
C PRO A 32 28.53 -1.28 -14.08
N PHE A 33 27.75 -2.30 -13.77
CA PHE A 33 27.79 -3.62 -14.40
C PHE A 33 26.54 -3.93 -15.24
N GLY A 34 25.72 -2.94 -15.60
CA GLY A 34 24.55 -3.15 -16.45
C GLY A 34 23.35 -3.87 -15.77
N ARG A 35 23.41 -4.13 -14.47
CA ARG A 35 22.28 -4.72 -13.72
C ARG A 35 21.22 -3.66 -13.45
N LYS A 36 19.97 -3.99 -13.74
CA LYS A 36 18.81 -3.17 -13.34
C LYS A 36 18.81 -3.08 -11.80
N ALA A 37 18.75 -1.88 -11.23
CA ALA A 37 18.68 -1.74 -9.78
C ALA A 37 17.45 -2.51 -9.24
N MET A 38 17.60 -3.22 -8.11
CA MET A 38 16.50 -3.90 -7.46
C MET A 38 15.38 -2.92 -7.15
N GLN A 39 14.17 -3.30 -7.47
CA GLN A 39 12.97 -2.51 -7.24
C GLN A 39 11.95 -3.30 -6.43
N PHE A 40 11.29 -2.62 -5.50
CA PHE A 40 10.25 -3.21 -4.67
C PHE A 40 8.94 -2.44 -4.83
N PHE A 41 7.85 -3.16 -4.67
CA PHE A 41 6.49 -2.65 -4.72
C PHE A 41 5.83 -2.89 -3.35
N ASP A 42 5.55 -1.81 -2.61
CA ASP A 42 4.76 -1.85 -1.37
C ASP A 42 3.28 -1.91 -1.72
N THR A 43 2.68 -3.08 -1.55
CA THR A 43 1.29 -3.32 -1.97
C THR A 43 0.25 -2.75 -1.02
N HIS A 44 0.66 -2.26 0.18
CA HIS A 44 -0.26 -1.70 1.17
C HIS A 44 0.45 -0.78 2.17
N ALA A 45 0.23 0.52 2.05
CA ALA A 45 0.78 1.52 2.97
C ALA A 45 -0.22 2.66 3.23
N HIS A 46 -0.54 2.95 4.50
CA HIS A 46 -1.38 4.08 4.89
C HIS A 46 -0.55 5.36 5.03
N ILE A 47 -0.17 5.96 3.92
CA ILE A 47 0.69 7.15 3.89
C ILE A 47 0.10 8.30 4.74
N GLY A 48 -1.23 8.49 4.67
CA GLY A 48 -1.94 9.50 5.44
C GLY A 48 -1.98 9.25 6.95
N LEU A 49 -1.75 8.01 7.42
CA LEU A 49 -1.63 7.69 8.85
C LEU A 49 -0.19 7.83 9.36
N ILE A 50 0.81 7.81 8.47
CA ILE A 50 2.20 8.09 8.85
C ILE A 50 2.30 9.58 9.20
N TYR A 51 1.89 10.45 8.30
CA TYR A 51 1.87 11.90 8.48
C TYR A 51 0.65 12.52 7.79
N ASP A 52 0.06 13.50 8.45
CA ASP A 52 -1.02 14.32 7.91
C ASP A 52 -0.51 15.42 6.97
N ASP A 53 0.69 15.91 7.24
CA ASP A 53 1.33 16.99 6.49
C ASP A 53 1.74 16.52 5.08
N PRO A 54 1.29 17.17 3.99
CA PRO A 54 1.65 16.80 2.62
C PRO A 54 3.16 16.80 2.35
N ILE A 55 3.93 17.68 2.99
CA ILE A 55 5.38 17.75 2.83
C ILE A 55 6.05 16.52 3.43
N GLU A 56 5.59 16.09 4.61
CA GLU A 56 6.08 14.87 5.24
C GLU A 56 5.68 13.62 4.45
N GLN A 57 4.47 13.59 3.85
CA GLN A 57 4.06 12.52 2.94
C GLN A 57 5.02 12.40 1.75
N LEU A 58 5.40 13.53 1.13
CA LEU A 58 6.40 13.54 0.04
C LEU A 58 7.77 13.06 0.49
N ARG A 59 8.21 13.40 1.71
CA ARG A 59 9.47 12.90 2.29
C ARG A 59 9.46 11.40 2.49
N VAL A 60 8.36 10.84 2.97
CA VAL A 60 8.16 9.39 3.10
C VAL A 60 8.33 8.69 1.75
N ILE A 61 7.68 9.19 0.70
CA ILE A 61 7.80 8.65 -0.66
C ILE A 61 9.24 8.75 -1.18
N GLN A 62 9.91 9.88 -0.93
CA GLN A 62 11.30 10.04 -1.34
C GLN A 62 12.25 9.06 -0.63
N GLN A 63 12.07 8.85 0.68
CA GLN A 63 12.84 7.87 1.44
C GLN A 63 12.59 6.44 0.94
N ALA A 64 11.34 6.09 0.63
CA ALA A 64 10.99 4.81 0.03
C ALA A 64 11.74 4.58 -1.28
N LYS A 65 11.72 5.55 -2.20
CA LYS A 65 12.45 5.49 -3.48
C LYS A 65 13.95 5.32 -3.29
N GLN A 66 14.55 6.01 -2.32
CA GLN A 66 15.97 5.87 -1.99
C GLN A 66 16.32 4.47 -1.47
N ALA A 67 15.38 3.81 -0.81
CA ALA A 67 15.51 2.43 -0.35
C ALA A 67 15.20 1.37 -1.44
N GLY A 68 14.86 1.79 -2.66
CA GLY A 68 14.50 0.90 -3.77
C GLY A 68 13.00 0.54 -3.84
N VAL A 69 12.16 1.09 -2.96
CA VAL A 69 10.70 0.94 -3.03
C VAL A 69 10.16 2.00 -3.97
N THR A 70 9.95 1.62 -5.23
CA THR A 70 9.66 2.57 -6.32
C THR A 70 8.18 2.64 -6.67
N ARG A 71 7.39 1.64 -6.24
CA ARG A 71 5.92 1.64 -6.34
C ARG A 71 5.28 1.40 -4.99
N ILE A 72 4.17 2.10 -4.73
CA ILE A 72 3.41 2.00 -3.48
C ILE A 72 1.92 2.11 -3.82
N VAL A 73 1.09 1.24 -3.22
CA VAL A 73 -0.36 1.45 -3.16
C VAL A 73 -0.68 2.17 -1.85
N SER A 74 -1.14 3.41 -1.97
CA SER A 74 -1.60 4.22 -0.82
C SER A 74 -3.02 3.82 -0.47
N ILE A 75 -3.20 3.38 0.77
CA ILE A 75 -4.46 2.89 1.33
C ILE A 75 -5.03 3.92 2.30
N ASN A 76 -6.36 3.96 2.40
CA ASN A 76 -7.08 4.78 3.36
C ASN A 76 -8.29 4.00 3.89
N ASN A 77 -8.61 4.14 5.18
CA ASN A 77 -9.69 3.40 5.81
C ASN A 77 -11.07 3.95 5.47
N SER A 78 -11.14 5.26 5.16
CA SER A 78 -12.37 5.96 4.84
C SER A 78 -12.25 6.80 3.57
N LEU A 79 -13.39 7.16 2.98
CA LEU A 79 -13.43 8.13 1.89
C LEU A 79 -12.95 9.51 2.32
N HIS A 80 -13.22 9.89 3.57
CA HIS A 80 -12.74 11.16 4.11
C HIS A 80 -11.21 11.23 4.10
N ASP A 81 -10.54 10.17 4.56
CA ASP A 81 -9.08 10.10 4.54
C ASP A 81 -8.54 10.01 3.11
N PHE A 82 -9.22 9.26 2.23
CA PHE A 82 -8.86 9.20 0.83
C PHE A 82 -8.91 10.59 0.17
N GLU A 83 -10.00 11.32 0.34
CA GLU A 83 -10.20 12.67 -0.22
C GLU A 83 -9.17 13.69 0.31
N ARG A 84 -8.62 13.46 1.51
CA ARG A 84 -7.56 14.27 2.11
C ARG A 84 -6.17 13.94 1.57
N VAL A 85 -5.87 12.66 1.32
CA VAL A 85 -4.54 12.18 0.93
C VAL A 85 -4.34 12.14 -0.58
N TYR A 86 -5.35 11.67 -1.31
CA TYR A 86 -5.29 11.47 -2.76
C TYR A 86 -4.82 12.70 -3.56
N PRO A 87 -5.30 13.93 -3.31
CA PRO A 87 -4.85 15.10 -4.05
C PRO A 87 -3.34 15.37 -3.96
N ASN A 88 -2.73 15.01 -2.83
CA ASN A 88 -1.31 15.23 -2.57
C ASN A 88 -0.41 14.24 -3.35
N LEU A 89 -0.91 13.03 -3.58
CA LEU A 89 -0.11 11.90 -4.06
C LEU A 89 -0.43 11.49 -5.50
N LYS A 90 -1.63 11.77 -6.02
CA LYS A 90 -2.14 11.27 -7.30
C LYS A 90 -1.27 11.56 -8.53
N ALA A 91 -0.44 12.59 -8.48
CA ALA A 91 0.44 12.96 -9.60
C ALA A 91 1.87 12.41 -9.45
N LEU A 92 2.17 11.68 -8.37
CA LEU A 92 3.51 11.18 -8.12
C LEU A 92 3.76 9.88 -8.91
N PRO A 93 4.83 9.80 -9.70
CA PRO A 93 5.18 8.58 -10.40
C PRO A 93 5.45 7.40 -9.45
N GLY A 94 4.82 6.25 -9.72
CA GLY A 94 4.94 5.04 -8.93
C GLY A 94 4.03 4.99 -7.69
N ILE A 95 3.19 6.01 -7.48
CA ILE A 95 2.18 5.99 -6.41
C ILE A 95 0.82 5.68 -7.02
N TYR A 96 0.24 4.61 -6.53
CA TYR A 96 -1.09 4.14 -6.87
C TYR A 96 -2.00 4.22 -5.66
N HIS A 97 -3.28 4.01 -5.84
CA HIS A 97 -4.26 4.13 -4.78
C HIS A 97 -5.24 2.96 -4.81
N ALA A 98 -5.74 2.59 -3.64
CA ALA A 98 -6.98 1.86 -3.52
C ALA A 98 -8.02 2.77 -2.87
N VAL A 99 -9.27 2.64 -3.28
CA VAL A 99 -10.40 3.39 -2.73
C VAL A 99 -11.46 2.43 -2.24
N GLY A 100 -11.88 2.60 -1.00
CA GLY A 100 -12.87 1.76 -0.33
C GLY A 100 -13.25 2.30 1.03
N VAL A 101 -14.01 1.48 1.76
CA VAL A 101 -14.43 1.72 3.14
C VAL A 101 -14.07 0.49 3.96
N ALA A 102 -13.14 0.66 4.89
CA ALA A 102 -12.67 -0.41 5.76
C ALA A 102 -13.75 -0.84 6.77
N PRO A 103 -13.66 -2.05 7.35
CA PRO A 103 -14.59 -2.50 8.39
C PRO A 103 -14.71 -1.54 9.57
N SER A 104 -13.66 -0.78 9.89
CA SER A 104 -13.68 0.23 10.96
C SER A 104 -14.72 1.34 10.76
N GLU A 105 -15.11 1.57 9.52
CA GLU A 105 -16.01 2.65 9.12
C GLU A 105 -17.44 2.16 8.83
N VAL A 106 -17.74 0.89 9.11
CA VAL A 106 -19.02 0.28 8.77
C VAL A 106 -20.24 1.00 9.35
N THR A 107 -20.10 1.64 10.51
CA THR A 107 -21.19 2.40 11.16
C THR A 107 -21.41 3.78 10.55
N ASN A 108 -20.43 4.29 9.80
CA ASN A 108 -20.49 5.59 9.14
C ASN A 108 -19.69 5.58 7.82
N PRO A 109 -20.11 4.80 6.82
CA PRO A 109 -19.39 4.69 5.55
C PRO A 109 -19.42 5.99 4.72
N GLY A 110 -20.16 6.98 5.17
CA GLY A 110 -20.40 8.24 4.47
C GLY A 110 -21.66 8.19 3.60
N SER A 111 -22.32 9.34 3.44
CA SER A 111 -23.43 9.46 2.50
C SER A 111 -22.94 9.28 1.06
N ASN A 112 -23.67 8.48 0.26
CA ASN A 112 -23.36 8.22 -1.15
C ASN A 112 -21.93 7.64 -1.35
N TYR A 113 -21.45 6.80 -0.40
CA TYR A 113 -20.11 6.24 -0.48
C TYR A 113 -19.89 5.39 -1.75
N ILE A 114 -20.92 4.70 -2.23
CA ILE A 114 -20.87 3.91 -3.47
C ILE A 114 -20.55 4.81 -4.67
N ASP A 115 -21.33 5.86 -4.88
CA ASP A 115 -21.14 6.79 -6.00
C ASP A 115 -19.77 7.47 -5.96
N LYS A 116 -19.30 7.80 -4.75
CA LYS A 116 -17.97 8.39 -4.54
C LYS A 116 -16.86 7.41 -4.88
N ILE A 117 -16.94 6.16 -4.44
CA ILE A 117 -15.98 5.12 -4.82
C ILE A 117 -15.96 5.01 -6.34
N GLU A 118 -17.12 4.82 -6.98
CA GLU A 118 -17.21 4.70 -8.45
C GLU A 118 -16.58 5.88 -9.19
N GLN A 119 -16.79 7.10 -8.72
CA GLN A 119 -16.18 8.28 -9.30
C GLN A 119 -14.64 8.18 -9.31
N TYR A 120 -14.04 7.67 -8.24
CA TYR A 120 -12.59 7.53 -8.16
C TYR A 120 -12.05 6.34 -8.94
N LEU A 121 -12.80 5.23 -9.07
CA LEU A 121 -12.39 4.03 -9.81
C LEU A 121 -12.13 4.28 -11.30
N SER A 122 -12.61 5.38 -11.87
CA SER A 122 -12.33 5.79 -13.25
C SER A 122 -10.91 6.37 -13.44
N ASN A 123 -10.19 6.68 -12.36
CA ASN A 123 -8.85 7.25 -12.44
C ASN A 123 -7.80 6.16 -12.65
N PRO A 124 -6.88 6.31 -13.61
CA PRO A 124 -5.94 5.24 -13.98
C PRO A 124 -4.90 4.90 -12.90
N ASN A 125 -4.73 5.74 -11.89
CA ASN A 125 -3.85 5.48 -10.74
C ASN A 125 -4.59 4.90 -9.53
N VAL A 126 -5.90 4.67 -9.63
CA VAL A 126 -6.68 3.88 -8.68
C VAL A 126 -6.74 2.45 -9.19
N VAL A 127 -6.02 1.55 -8.55
CA VAL A 127 -5.71 0.21 -9.07
C VAL A 127 -6.43 -0.92 -8.34
N ALA A 128 -7.18 -0.61 -7.28
CA ALA A 128 -7.95 -1.59 -6.51
C ALA A 128 -9.13 -0.94 -5.78
N VAL A 129 -10.12 -1.76 -5.44
CA VAL A 129 -11.12 -1.43 -4.43
C VAL A 129 -10.58 -1.89 -3.07
N GLY A 130 -10.60 -1.02 -2.09
CA GLY A 130 -10.12 -1.35 -0.75
C GLY A 130 -9.53 -0.13 0.01
N GLU A 131 -9.24 -0.31 1.26
CA GLU A 131 -9.34 -1.53 2.05
C GLU A 131 -10.81 -1.85 2.35
N THR A 132 -11.21 -3.12 2.27
CA THR A 132 -12.53 -3.62 2.64
C THR A 132 -12.41 -4.99 3.32
N GLY A 133 -13.48 -5.59 3.80
CA GLY A 133 -13.43 -6.91 4.42
C GLY A 133 -14.10 -6.97 5.80
N LEU A 134 -13.57 -7.83 6.69
CA LEU A 134 -14.19 -8.13 7.97
C LEU A 134 -13.17 -8.06 9.12
N ASP A 135 -13.57 -7.44 10.24
CA ASP A 135 -12.80 -7.40 11.50
C ASP A 135 -13.72 -7.76 12.68
N TYR A 136 -13.63 -9.00 13.14
CA TYR A 136 -14.40 -9.46 14.29
C TYR A 136 -13.66 -9.30 15.61
N PHE A 137 -12.36 -9.01 15.57
CA PHE A 137 -11.57 -8.73 16.75
C PHE A 137 -11.93 -7.37 17.38
N LYS A 138 -12.05 -6.34 16.54
CA LYS A 138 -12.36 -4.97 16.98
C LYS A 138 -13.86 -4.74 17.17
N GLN A 139 -14.71 -5.61 16.62
CA GLN A 139 -16.16 -5.54 16.73
C GLN A 139 -16.74 -4.18 16.25
N PHE A 140 -16.26 -3.69 15.13
CA PHE A 140 -16.81 -2.51 14.48
C PHE A 140 -18.21 -2.80 13.94
N GLY A 141 -19.26 -2.20 14.54
CA GLY A 141 -20.64 -2.50 14.19
C GLY A 141 -21.00 -3.99 14.39
N ASP A 142 -22.03 -4.46 13.71
CA ASP A 142 -22.41 -5.87 13.72
C ASP A 142 -21.87 -6.62 12.49
N LYS A 143 -21.80 -7.95 12.59
CA LYS A 143 -21.26 -8.81 11.53
C LYS A 143 -22.01 -8.69 10.21
N ARG A 144 -23.34 -8.54 10.27
CA ARG A 144 -24.17 -8.44 9.07
C ARG A 144 -23.85 -7.18 8.29
N SER A 145 -23.76 -6.05 8.98
CA SER A 145 -23.41 -4.77 8.37
C SER A 145 -22.02 -4.79 7.74
N GLN A 146 -21.03 -5.45 8.39
CA GLN A 146 -19.71 -5.63 7.80
C GLN A 146 -19.75 -6.49 6.52
N ILE A 147 -20.51 -7.61 6.53
CA ILE A 147 -20.66 -8.48 5.36
C ILE A 147 -21.36 -7.74 4.21
N GLU A 148 -22.44 -7.01 4.49
CA GLU A 148 -23.16 -6.22 3.48
C GLU A 148 -22.25 -5.15 2.84
N LEU A 149 -21.45 -4.43 3.65
CA LEU A 149 -20.47 -3.46 3.17
C LEU A 149 -19.39 -4.13 2.31
N PHE A 150 -18.88 -5.29 2.74
CA PHE A 150 -17.88 -6.06 2.01
C PHE A 150 -18.41 -6.52 0.66
N ILE A 151 -19.59 -7.14 0.61
CA ILE A 151 -20.23 -7.61 -0.63
C ILE A 151 -20.44 -6.45 -1.61
N THR A 152 -20.94 -5.31 -1.15
CA THR A 152 -21.14 -4.13 -2.00
C THR A 152 -19.84 -3.70 -2.68
N GLN A 153 -18.71 -3.74 -1.96
CA GLN A 153 -17.42 -3.35 -2.53
C GLN A 153 -16.82 -4.41 -3.46
N LEU A 154 -17.10 -5.70 -3.24
CA LEU A 154 -16.78 -6.76 -4.21
C LEU A 154 -17.53 -6.56 -5.53
N GLU A 155 -18.81 -6.20 -5.46
CA GLU A 155 -19.62 -5.90 -6.66
C GLU A 155 -19.08 -4.68 -7.43
N LEU A 156 -18.62 -3.64 -6.73
CA LEU A 156 -17.94 -2.50 -7.35
C LEU A 156 -16.62 -2.93 -8.03
N ALA A 157 -15.81 -3.74 -7.37
CA ALA A 157 -14.57 -4.26 -7.93
C ALA A 157 -14.83 -5.08 -9.20
N GLN A 158 -15.82 -5.98 -9.17
CA GLN A 158 -16.25 -6.76 -10.35
C GLN A 158 -16.71 -5.86 -11.48
N LYS A 159 -17.58 -4.89 -11.20
CA LYS A 159 -18.10 -3.93 -12.19
C LYS A 159 -17.01 -3.14 -12.91
N HIS A 160 -15.97 -2.75 -12.17
CA HIS A 160 -14.87 -1.94 -12.70
C HIS A 160 -13.64 -2.76 -13.13
N ASN A 161 -13.74 -4.09 -13.07
CA ASN A 161 -12.65 -5.00 -13.45
C ASN A 161 -11.34 -4.69 -12.70
N LEU A 162 -11.44 -4.43 -11.40
CA LEU A 162 -10.34 -4.14 -10.49
C LEU A 162 -10.22 -5.24 -9.44
N PRO A 163 -9.01 -5.52 -8.92
CA PRO A 163 -8.82 -6.40 -7.77
C PRO A 163 -9.33 -5.74 -6.50
N VAL A 164 -9.53 -6.56 -5.47
CA VAL A 164 -9.94 -6.10 -4.13
C VAL A 164 -8.84 -6.35 -3.11
N ILE A 165 -8.59 -5.39 -2.22
CA ILE A 165 -7.67 -5.52 -1.07
C ILE A 165 -8.51 -5.76 0.17
N ILE A 166 -8.30 -6.92 0.81
CA ILE A 166 -9.19 -7.47 1.83
C ILE A 166 -8.50 -7.52 3.18
N HIS A 167 -9.11 -6.83 4.15
CA HIS A 167 -8.86 -6.98 5.57
C HIS A 167 -9.56 -8.23 6.10
N ASN A 168 -8.83 -9.08 6.80
CA ASN A 168 -9.38 -10.26 7.45
C ASN A 168 -8.79 -10.42 8.86
N ARG A 169 -9.59 -10.19 9.88
CA ARG A 169 -9.15 -10.35 11.26
C ARG A 169 -10.19 -11.07 12.09
N ASP A 170 -9.86 -12.30 12.55
CA ASP A 170 -10.75 -13.21 13.27
C ASP A 170 -12.08 -13.50 12.51
N ALA A 171 -12.06 -13.39 11.17
CA ALA A 171 -13.22 -13.49 10.29
C ALA A 171 -13.02 -14.47 9.12
N GLY A 172 -11.96 -15.26 9.12
CA GLY A 172 -11.53 -16.07 7.99
C GLY A 172 -12.63 -16.94 7.38
N LYS A 173 -13.50 -17.55 8.20
CA LYS A 173 -14.61 -18.35 7.68
C LYS A 173 -15.55 -17.51 6.81
N ASP A 174 -16.03 -16.39 7.34
CA ASP A 174 -17.03 -15.56 6.65
C ASP A 174 -16.40 -14.85 5.43
N VAL A 175 -15.12 -14.46 5.50
CA VAL A 175 -14.36 -13.94 4.34
C VAL A 175 -14.29 -15.02 3.25
N PHE A 176 -13.95 -16.26 3.60
CA PHE A 176 -13.89 -17.36 2.63
C PHE A 176 -15.25 -17.64 1.99
N ASP A 177 -16.30 -17.73 2.80
CA ASP A 177 -17.65 -18.02 2.33
C ASP A 177 -18.11 -16.94 1.32
N VAL A 178 -17.91 -15.66 1.63
CA VAL A 178 -18.24 -14.54 0.72
C VAL A 178 -17.41 -14.60 -0.56
N LEU A 179 -16.09 -14.83 -0.46
CA LEU A 179 -15.23 -14.88 -1.63
C LEU A 179 -15.49 -16.08 -2.53
N SER A 180 -15.86 -17.22 -1.96
CA SER A 180 -16.18 -18.43 -2.76
C SER A 180 -17.36 -18.22 -3.70
N GLU A 181 -18.25 -17.26 -3.40
CA GLU A 181 -19.43 -16.93 -4.20
C GLU A 181 -19.21 -15.66 -5.07
N ARG A 182 -18.38 -14.72 -4.62
CA ARG A 182 -18.37 -13.33 -5.12
C ARG A 182 -16.98 -12.75 -5.37
N ILE A 183 -15.93 -13.57 -5.47
CA ILE A 183 -14.59 -13.06 -5.80
C ILE A 183 -14.61 -12.38 -7.18
N PRO A 184 -14.08 -11.15 -7.34
CA PRO A 184 -13.98 -10.51 -8.64
C PRO A 184 -13.05 -11.28 -9.58
N ASP A 185 -13.35 -11.29 -10.88
CA ASP A 185 -12.49 -11.91 -11.92
C ASP A 185 -11.06 -11.37 -11.88
N SER A 186 -10.91 -10.10 -11.51
CA SER A 186 -9.61 -9.45 -11.35
C SER A 186 -8.80 -9.96 -10.16
N GLY A 187 -9.42 -10.77 -9.29
CA GLY A 187 -8.78 -11.37 -8.12
C GLY A 187 -8.85 -10.53 -6.86
N ALA A 188 -8.25 -11.08 -5.81
CA ALA A 188 -8.26 -10.50 -4.47
C ALA A 188 -6.86 -10.58 -3.83
N ILE A 189 -6.60 -9.67 -2.90
CA ILE A 189 -5.41 -9.66 -2.06
C ILE A 189 -5.86 -9.77 -0.61
N LEU A 190 -5.50 -10.86 0.06
CA LEU A 190 -5.60 -10.95 1.52
C LEU A 190 -4.37 -10.22 2.08
N HIS A 191 -4.57 -8.94 2.47
CA HIS A 191 -3.47 -8.13 2.97
C HIS A 191 -3.12 -8.48 4.42
N CYS A 192 -1.91 -8.14 4.85
CA CYS A 192 -1.40 -8.41 6.20
C CYS A 192 -1.75 -9.83 6.70
N TYR A 193 -1.56 -10.82 5.82
CA TYR A 193 -2.05 -12.18 6.00
C TYR A 193 -1.65 -12.75 7.37
N SER A 194 -2.62 -13.32 8.08
CA SER A 194 -2.44 -13.81 9.45
C SER A 194 -3.11 -15.16 9.74
N GLU A 195 -3.84 -15.74 8.77
CA GLU A 195 -4.44 -17.06 8.88
C GLU A 195 -3.39 -18.17 8.74
N ASP A 196 -3.78 -19.42 8.97
CA ASP A 196 -2.90 -20.59 8.88
C ASP A 196 -2.73 -21.10 7.44
N ALA A 197 -1.84 -22.10 7.28
CA ALA A 197 -1.56 -22.75 6.01
C ALA A 197 -2.78 -23.52 5.44
N ALA A 198 -3.64 -24.05 6.30
CA ALA A 198 -4.84 -24.76 5.88
C ALA A 198 -5.85 -23.80 5.25
N TYR A 199 -5.99 -22.59 5.80
CA TYR A 199 -6.81 -21.53 5.21
C TYR A 199 -6.22 -21.06 3.88
N ALA A 200 -4.91 -20.79 3.82
CA ALA A 200 -4.24 -20.42 2.58
C ALA A 200 -4.49 -21.44 1.48
N LYS A 201 -4.33 -22.74 1.78
CA LYS A 201 -4.56 -23.82 0.83
C LYS A 201 -5.97 -23.82 0.24
N LYS A 202 -7.01 -23.55 1.06
CA LYS A 202 -8.39 -23.44 0.56
C LYS A 202 -8.58 -22.28 -0.41
N CYS A 203 -7.81 -21.18 -0.24
CA CYS A 203 -7.89 -20.00 -1.08
C CYS A 203 -7.08 -20.10 -2.38
N LEU A 204 -6.18 -21.10 -2.52
CA LEU A 204 -5.30 -21.22 -3.70
C LEU A 204 -6.04 -21.51 -5.01
N ASP A 205 -7.19 -22.17 -4.95
CA ASP A 205 -8.01 -22.46 -6.13
C ASP A 205 -8.76 -21.24 -6.65
N MET A 206 -8.77 -20.15 -5.85
CA MET A 206 -9.31 -18.85 -6.22
C MET A 206 -8.19 -17.93 -6.73
N ASN A 207 -8.53 -16.87 -7.46
CA ASN A 207 -7.55 -15.86 -7.89
C ASN A 207 -7.18 -14.93 -6.71
N ILE A 208 -6.53 -15.50 -5.67
CA ILE A 208 -6.13 -14.80 -4.45
C ILE A 208 -4.60 -14.71 -4.36
N TYR A 209 -4.13 -13.55 -3.94
CA TYR A 209 -2.76 -13.26 -3.54
C TYR A 209 -2.69 -13.02 -2.04
N PHE A 210 -1.55 -13.35 -1.46
CA PHE A 210 -1.30 -13.25 -0.01
C PHE A 210 -0.18 -12.25 0.22
N SER A 211 -0.49 -11.15 0.93
CA SER A 211 0.49 -10.11 1.20
C SER A 211 0.98 -10.17 2.63
N PHE A 212 2.30 -10.12 2.79
CA PHE A 212 2.98 -10.28 4.07
C PHE A 212 3.69 -9.00 4.49
N ALA A 213 3.47 -8.59 5.73
CA ALA A 213 4.02 -7.37 6.31
C ALA A 213 5.27 -7.64 7.18
N GLY A 214 5.78 -6.60 7.83
CA GLY A 214 6.98 -6.67 8.68
C GLY A 214 6.89 -7.63 9.86
N ASN A 215 5.67 -8.02 10.30
CA ASN A 215 5.46 -9.04 11.32
C ASN A 215 6.00 -10.43 10.92
N LEU A 216 6.18 -10.69 9.63
CA LEU A 216 6.86 -11.89 9.13
C LEU A 216 8.27 -12.04 9.74
N THR A 217 8.95 -10.93 10.04
CA THR A 217 10.30 -10.93 10.60
C THR A 217 10.36 -11.28 12.10
N TYR A 218 9.20 -11.51 12.75
CA TYR A 218 9.16 -11.79 14.19
C TYR A 218 9.53 -13.25 14.48
N ARG A 219 10.38 -13.47 15.48
CA ARG A 219 10.80 -14.82 15.89
C ARG A 219 9.66 -15.73 16.33
N ASN A 220 8.56 -15.15 16.81
CA ASN A 220 7.38 -15.88 17.25
C ASN A 220 6.30 -16.03 16.19
N ALA A 221 6.55 -15.57 14.95
CA ALA A 221 5.60 -15.65 13.83
C ALA A 221 5.62 -17.03 13.13
N ARG A 222 5.74 -18.12 13.90
CA ARG A 222 5.91 -19.49 13.37
C ARG A 222 4.80 -19.89 12.40
N ASN A 223 3.55 -19.55 12.70
CA ASN A 223 2.42 -19.83 11.80
C ASN A 223 2.58 -19.15 10.45
N LEU A 224 3.03 -17.89 10.42
CA LEU A 224 3.28 -17.18 9.17
C LEU A 224 4.44 -17.80 8.39
N HIS A 225 5.52 -18.21 9.10
CA HIS A 225 6.66 -18.88 8.48
C HIS A 225 6.24 -20.22 7.85
N GLU A 226 5.44 -21.01 8.55
CA GLU A 226 4.90 -22.26 8.02
C GLU A 226 3.96 -22.01 6.83
N THR A 227 3.08 -21.02 6.97
CA THR A 227 2.10 -20.70 5.94
C THR A 227 2.75 -20.28 4.63
N ILE A 228 3.71 -19.36 4.67
CA ILE A 228 4.33 -18.82 3.46
C ILE A 228 5.12 -19.88 2.68
N MET A 229 5.68 -20.89 3.37
CA MET A 229 6.35 -22.03 2.73
C MET A 229 5.38 -22.94 1.97
N ASN A 230 4.07 -22.83 2.22
CA ASN A 230 3.02 -23.59 1.55
C ASN A 230 2.28 -22.79 0.46
N ILE A 231 2.63 -21.52 0.25
CA ILE A 231 2.04 -20.67 -0.78
C ILE A 231 2.95 -20.65 -2.01
N PRO A 232 2.42 -20.88 -3.24
CA PRO A 232 3.20 -20.73 -4.46
C PRO A 232 3.80 -19.31 -4.57
N LEU A 233 5.07 -19.23 -4.97
CA LEU A 233 5.80 -17.98 -5.02
C LEU A 233 5.12 -16.91 -5.90
N ASP A 234 4.42 -17.34 -6.95
CA ASP A 234 3.66 -16.45 -7.85
C ASP A 234 2.33 -15.92 -7.26
N ARG A 235 2.03 -16.25 -6.00
CA ARG A 235 0.89 -15.77 -5.21
C ARG A 235 1.30 -14.92 -4.02
N ILE A 236 2.59 -14.74 -3.78
CA ILE A 236 3.12 -13.96 -2.65
C ILE A 236 3.29 -12.51 -3.06
N LEU A 237 2.87 -11.61 -2.16
CA LEU A 237 3.12 -10.18 -2.18
C LEU A 237 3.77 -9.78 -0.86
N ILE A 238 4.39 -8.61 -0.85
CA ILE A 238 4.89 -7.98 0.37
C ILE A 238 4.37 -6.55 0.51
N GLU A 239 4.22 -6.13 1.75
CA GLU A 239 3.74 -4.81 2.11
C GLU A 239 4.40 -4.31 3.38
N THR A 240 4.25 -3.02 3.68
CA THR A 240 4.69 -2.50 4.97
C THR A 240 3.58 -2.42 5.99
N GLU A 241 2.34 -2.26 5.56
CA GLU A 241 1.23 -1.93 6.45
C GLU A 241 1.55 -0.67 7.29
N SER A 242 2.35 0.25 6.73
CA SER A 242 2.75 1.48 7.42
C SER A 242 1.55 2.29 7.88
N PRO A 243 1.53 2.80 9.12
CA PRO A 243 2.60 2.89 10.11
C PRO A 243 2.72 1.67 11.06
N PHE A 244 2.00 0.60 10.79
CA PHE A 244 1.91 -0.60 11.64
C PHE A 244 2.97 -1.66 11.25
N MET A 245 2.89 -2.85 11.81
CA MET A 245 3.66 -4.05 11.45
C MET A 245 5.17 -3.82 11.21
N VAL A 246 5.81 -3.08 12.14
CA VAL A 246 7.23 -2.74 12.03
C VAL A 246 8.12 -4.00 11.99
N PRO A 247 9.05 -4.15 11.03
CA PRO A 247 10.00 -5.24 11.02
C PRO A 247 10.84 -5.30 12.32
N ALA A 248 11.26 -6.50 12.74
CA ALA A 248 11.90 -6.74 14.02
C ALA A 248 13.16 -5.86 14.26
N GLU A 249 13.94 -5.59 13.21
CA GLU A 249 15.14 -4.74 13.30
C GLU A 249 14.82 -3.26 13.59
N PHE A 250 13.61 -2.81 13.29
CA PHE A 250 13.17 -1.43 13.54
C PHE A 250 12.23 -1.32 14.74
N ARG A 251 12.16 -2.33 15.59
CA ARG A 251 11.26 -2.34 16.77
C ARG A 251 11.37 -1.04 17.58
N GLY A 252 10.21 -0.50 17.96
CA GLY A 252 10.11 0.77 18.68
C GLY A 252 10.03 2.00 17.77
N LYS A 253 10.12 1.83 16.44
CA LYS A 253 9.88 2.89 15.45
C LYS A 253 8.50 2.73 14.82
N ARG A 254 8.03 3.81 14.19
CA ARG A 254 6.88 3.77 13.28
C ARG A 254 7.33 3.14 11.97
N THR A 255 6.51 2.24 11.40
CA THR A 255 6.82 1.64 10.10
C THR A 255 6.74 2.67 8.98
N MET A 256 7.65 2.53 8.03
CA MET A 256 7.78 3.38 6.85
C MET A 256 7.88 2.49 5.60
N PRO A 257 7.37 2.92 4.43
CA PRO A 257 7.52 2.15 3.20
C PRO A 257 8.97 1.77 2.87
N ALA A 258 9.94 2.60 3.26
CA ALA A 258 11.37 2.29 3.12
C ALA A 258 11.80 1.00 3.83
N TYR A 259 11.04 0.51 4.81
CA TYR A 259 11.37 -0.70 5.57
C TYR A 259 10.92 -2.00 4.87
N LEU A 260 10.23 -1.90 3.75
CA LEU A 260 9.82 -3.07 2.95
C LEU A 260 10.99 -3.98 2.60
N THR A 261 12.15 -3.37 2.33
CA THR A 261 13.38 -4.10 1.99
C THR A 261 13.85 -5.03 3.09
N SER A 262 13.53 -4.74 4.36
CA SER A 262 13.81 -5.63 5.49
C SER A 262 12.93 -6.89 5.44
N THR A 263 11.64 -6.72 5.16
CA THR A 263 10.72 -7.86 4.96
C THR A 263 11.15 -8.71 3.78
N ALA A 264 11.52 -8.09 2.65
CA ALA A 264 12.01 -8.79 1.47
C ALA A 264 13.28 -9.59 1.73
N LYS A 265 14.27 -9.02 2.43
CA LYS A 265 15.50 -9.72 2.82
C LYS A 265 15.22 -10.94 3.71
N PHE A 266 14.39 -10.76 4.72
CA PHE A 266 13.99 -11.86 5.61
C PHE A 266 13.29 -12.98 4.83
N LEU A 267 12.40 -12.62 3.90
CA LEU A 267 11.71 -13.59 3.04
C LEU A 267 12.68 -14.33 2.13
N ALA A 268 13.66 -13.64 1.53
CA ALA A 268 14.69 -14.24 0.69
C ALA A 268 15.53 -15.27 1.48
N GLU A 269 15.97 -14.90 2.68
CA GLU A 269 16.69 -15.80 3.58
C GLU A 269 15.85 -17.03 3.95
N MET A 270 14.57 -16.84 4.25
CA MET A 270 13.67 -17.94 4.63
C MET A 270 13.37 -18.88 3.48
N LEU A 271 13.26 -18.37 2.23
CA LEU A 271 13.03 -19.18 1.03
C LEU A 271 14.33 -19.71 0.41
N GLU A 272 15.49 -19.41 0.99
CA GLU A 272 16.82 -19.75 0.44
C GLU A 272 17.02 -19.24 -1.00
N MET A 273 16.48 -18.04 -1.30
CA MET A 273 16.52 -17.43 -2.64
C MET A 273 17.46 -16.22 -2.66
N ASP A 274 18.00 -15.94 -3.85
CA ASP A 274 18.68 -14.65 -4.11
C ASP A 274 17.68 -13.49 -4.01
N LEU A 275 18.08 -12.40 -3.34
CA LEU A 275 17.20 -11.26 -3.11
C LEU A 275 16.77 -10.56 -4.41
N GLU A 276 17.66 -10.52 -5.42
CA GLU A 276 17.34 -9.92 -6.73
C GLU A 276 16.30 -10.77 -7.45
N GLU A 277 16.45 -12.08 -7.44
CA GLU A 277 15.49 -13.03 -8.02
C GLU A 277 14.12 -12.94 -7.33
N LEU A 278 14.11 -12.92 -5.99
CA LEU A 278 12.87 -12.73 -5.23
C LEU A 278 12.23 -11.38 -5.54
N SER A 279 13.00 -10.28 -5.59
CA SER A 279 12.46 -8.95 -5.88
C SER A 279 11.78 -8.89 -7.25
N GLN A 280 12.37 -9.53 -8.26
CA GLN A 280 11.78 -9.62 -9.61
C GLN A 280 10.46 -10.38 -9.60
N GLN A 281 10.38 -11.50 -8.88
CA GLN A 281 9.14 -12.28 -8.78
C GLN A 281 8.04 -11.51 -8.04
N LEU A 282 8.36 -10.89 -6.90
CA LEU A 282 7.41 -10.07 -6.13
C LEU A 282 6.92 -8.86 -6.94
N TRP A 283 7.81 -8.23 -7.69
CA TRP A 283 7.47 -7.15 -8.61
C TRP A 283 6.47 -7.62 -9.68
N LYS A 284 6.78 -8.74 -10.34
CA LYS A 284 5.90 -9.35 -11.35
C LYS A 284 4.52 -9.70 -10.79
N ASN A 285 4.47 -10.30 -9.60
CA ASN A 285 3.21 -10.62 -8.93
C ASN A 285 2.36 -9.36 -8.68
N SER A 286 3.00 -8.31 -8.14
CA SER A 286 2.33 -7.04 -7.86
C SER A 286 1.82 -6.37 -9.13
N CYS A 287 2.65 -6.33 -10.20
CA CYS A 287 2.23 -5.79 -11.49
C CYS A 287 1.05 -6.58 -12.07
N LYS A 288 1.08 -7.91 -11.95
CA LYS A 288 0.02 -8.77 -12.48
C LYS A 288 -1.32 -8.54 -11.80
N ILE A 289 -1.37 -8.53 -10.46
CA ILE A 289 -2.63 -8.34 -9.73
C ILE A 289 -3.20 -6.95 -9.93
N PHE A 290 -2.38 -5.91 -9.93
CA PHE A 290 -2.81 -4.52 -10.13
C PHE A 290 -2.92 -4.13 -11.62
N LYS A 291 -2.69 -5.06 -12.56
CA LYS A 291 -2.76 -4.83 -14.02
C LYS A 291 -1.87 -3.69 -14.50
N LEU A 292 -0.68 -3.59 -13.94
CA LEU A 292 0.32 -2.56 -14.26
C LEU A 292 1.42 -3.13 -15.15
N SER A 293 2.05 -2.26 -15.97
CA SER A 293 3.26 -2.63 -16.71
C SER A 293 4.41 -2.98 -15.76
N GLU A 294 5.24 -3.95 -16.14
CA GLU A 294 6.47 -4.28 -15.42
C GLU A 294 7.62 -3.30 -15.71
N GLU A 295 7.42 -2.39 -16.68
CA GLU A 295 8.38 -1.34 -17.06
C GLU A 295 8.39 -0.14 -16.12
#